data_d8ed48f5ae2b8812a97f35af9504bd81
#
_entry.id   d8ed48f5ae2b8812a97f35af9504bd81
#
_cell.length_a   1.000
_cell.length_b   1.000
_cell.length_c   1.000
_cell.angle_alpha   90.00
_cell.angle_beta   90.00
_cell.angle_gamma   90.00
#
_symmetry.space_group_name_H-M   'P 1'
#
loop_
_entity.id
_entity.type
_entity.pdbx_description
1 polymer ?
#
loop_
_entity_poly.entity_id
_entity_poly.type
_entity_poly.pdbx_seq_one_letter_code
_entity_poly.pdbx_strand_id
1 'polypeptide(L)'
;MIFVTVGTHEQPFNRLVEAVDQLKGSGTINEDVIMQTGFSTYEPKYCEWHKLLPYAQMKEKVAEAHIVITHGGPASFIMPLQIGKIPIVVPRQLQFNEHVNNHQVEFTKAVAERMGNIIPIYDITQLGNAIQCYAEFISSMQSNGLHTNNAQFNSTLEKIAEKMFIRKEA
;
A
#
# COMPACT_ATOMS: atom_id res chain seq x y z
N MET A 1 1.95 -11.11 9.82
CA MET A 1 3.15 -10.53 9.17
C MET A 1 2.82 -9.18 8.53
N ILE A 2 3.82 -8.33 8.33
CA ILE A 2 3.74 -7.08 7.55
C ILE A 2 4.35 -7.33 6.18
N PHE A 3 3.69 -6.87 5.13
CA PHE A 3 4.24 -6.86 3.77
C PHE A 3 4.53 -5.44 3.31
N VAL A 4 5.73 -5.22 2.76
CA VAL A 4 6.19 -3.90 2.27
C VAL A 4 6.49 -3.97 0.80
N THR A 5 6.01 -3.02 0.00
CA THR A 5 6.37 -2.90 -1.41
C THR A 5 6.71 -1.47 -1.80
N VAL A 6 7.85 -1.29 -2.41
CA VAL A 6 8.29 0.01 -2.96
C VAL A 6 7.98 0.16 -4.46
N GLY A 7 7.34 -0.86 -5.05
CA GLY A 7 7.05 -0.89 -6.48
C GLY A 7 8.27 -1.19 -7.34
N THR A 8 8.17 -0.85 -8.63
CA THR A 8 9.18 -1.17 -9.66
C THR A 8 9.79 0.07 -10.31
N HIS A 9 9.62 1.25 -9.69
CA HIS A 9 10.22 2.48 -10.20
C HIS A 9 11.75 2.46 -10.07
N GLU A 10 12.46 2.97 -11.06
CA GLU A 10 13.91 2.89 -11.17
C GLU A 10 14.66 3.65 -10.06
N GLN A 11 14.11 4.74 -9.54
CA GLN A 11 14.72 5.47 -8.44
C GLN A 11 14.62 4.66 -7.15
N PRO A 12 15.68 4.63 -6.33
CA PRO A 12 15.69 3.92 -5.05
C PRO A 12 14.69 4.52 -4.06
N PHE A 13 14.17 3.69 -3.16
CA PHE A 13 13.30 4.13 -2.07
C PHE A 13 13.86 3.67 -0.72
N ASN A 14 15.15 3.98 -0.51
CA ASN A 14 15.88 3.54 0.68
C ASN A 14 15.23 4.04 1.98
N ARG A 15 14.69 5.26 2.01
CA ARG A 15 14.04 5.85 3.18
C ARG A 15 12.97 4.94 3.78
N LEU A 16 12.11 4.33 2.95
CA LEU A 16 11.09 3.42 3.44
C LEU A 16 11.69 2.07 3.85
N VAL A 17 12.53 1.50 3.02
CA VAL A 17 13.14 0.17 3.26
C VAL A 17 13.96 0.19 4.55
N GLU A 18 14.80 1.20 4.73
CA GLU A 18 15.65 1.38 5.90
C GLU A 18 14.82 1.63 7.18
N ALA A 19 13.81 2.50 7.09
CA ALA A 19 12.95 2.79 8.25
C ALA A 19 12.25 1.54 8.77
N VAL A 20 11.69 0.71 7.90
CA VAL A 20 11.03 -0.53 8.33
C VAL A 20 12.04 -1.53 8.89
N ASP A 21 13.21 -1.68 8.27
CA ASP A 21 14.26 -2.58 8.75
C ASP A 21 14.77 -2.17 10.15
N GLN A 22 14.98 -0.86 10.38
CA GLN A 22 15.35 -0.33 11.68
C GLN A 22 14.26 -0.52 12.75
N LEU A 23 12.99 -0.33 12.40
CA LEU A 23 11.86 -0.59 13.29
C LEU A 23 11.77 -2.07 13.67
N LYS A 24 12.09 -2.99 12.76
CA LYS A 24 12.20 -4.42 13.06
C LYS A 24 13.41 -4.71 13.96
N GLY A 25 14.58 -4.15 13.64
CA GLY A 25 15.81 -4.34 14.40
C GLY A 25 15.75 -3.79 15.82
N SER A 26 15.02 -2.71 16.05
CA SER A 26 14.80 -2.12 17.39
C SER A 26 13.75 -2.84 18.24
N GLY A 27 13.02 -3.80 17.66
CA GLY A 27 11.92 -4.48 18.34
C GLY A 27 10.61 -3.67 18.38
N THR A 28 10.51 -2.56 17.66
CA THR A 28 9.25 -1.82 17.50
C THR A 28 8.24 -2.66 16.70
N ILE A 29 8.73 -3.43 15.73
CA ILE A 29 7.97 -4.44 14.98
C ILE A 29 8.38 -5.82 15.51
N ASN A 30 7.44 -6.53 16.14
CA ASN A 30 7.69 -7.85 16.72
C ASN A 30 7.33 -9.02 15.80
N GLU A 31 6.61 -8.76 14.72
CA GLU A 31 6.18 -9.78 13.76
C GLU A 31 7.07 -9.84 12.52
N ASP A 32 6.91 -10.90 11.72
CA ASP A 32 7.66 -11.07 10.49
C ASP A 32 7.35 -9.95 9.48
N VAL A 33 8.40 -9.52 8.79
CA VAL A 33 8.33 -8.51 7.75
C VAL A 33 8.94 -9.07 6.47
N ILE A 34 8.17 -9.02 5.39
CA ILE A 34 8.64 -9.38 4.04
C ILE A 34 8.57 -8.13 3.17
N MET A 35 9.67 -7.83 2.45
CA MET A 35 9.78 -6.64 1.62
C MET A 35 10.02 -6.98 0.15
N GLN A 36 9.34 -6.26 -0.74
CA GLN A 36 9.79 -6.07 -2.11
C GLN A 36 10.53 -4.73 -2.20
N THR A 37 11.86 -4.77 -2.38
CA THR A 37 12.74 -3.59 -2.29
C THR A 37 12.94 -2.87 -3.62
N GLY A 38 12.49 -3.45 -4.75
CA GLY A 38 12.59 -2.85 -6.09
C GLY A 38 14.03 -2.50 -6.45
N PHE A 39 14.25 -1.24 -6.79
CA PHE A 39 15.58 -0.69 -7.12
C PHE A 39 16.25 0.02 -5.95
N SER A 40 15.77 -0.19 -4.71
CA SER A 40 16.46 0.30 -3.52
C SER A 40 17.84 -0.33 -3.41
N THR A 41 18.80 0.46 -2.92
CA THR A 41 20.21 0.06 -2.75
C THR A 41 20.55 -0.34 -1.31
N TYR A 42 19.65 -0.01 -0.37
CA TYR A 42 19.75 -0.48 1.00
C TYR A 42 19.34 -1.97 1.07
N GLU A 43 20.17 -2.77 1.72
CA GLU A 43 19.93 -4.20 1.96
C GLU A 43 19.45 -4.41 3.40
N PRO A 44 18.18 -4.81 3.63
CA PRO A 44 17.66 -5.08 4.96
C PRO A 44 18.44 -6.17 5.70
N LYS A 45 18.63 -5.97 7.01
CA LYS A 45 19.37 -6.88 7.91
C LYS A 45 18.46 -7.68 8.83
N TYR A 46 17.28 -7.15 9.12
CA TYR A 46 16.34 -7.69 10.10
C TYR A 46 15.05 -8.21 9.47
N CYS A 47 14.84 -7.92 8.19
CA CYS A 47 13.64 -8.31 7.44
C CYS A 47 14.00 -9.26 6.31
N GLU A 48 13.07 -10.17 5.99
CA GLU A 48 13.14 -10.91 4.72
C GLU A 48 12.88 -9.97 3.56
N TRP A 49 13.66 -10.08 2.48
CA TRP A 49 13.47 -9.21 1.34
C TRP A 49 13.77 -9.88 0.00
N HIS A 50 13.07 -9.40 -1.03
CA HIS A 50 13.22 -9.77 -2.42
C HIS A 50 13.29 -8.51 -3.26
N LYS A 51 14.16 -8.50 -4.27
CA LYS A 51 14.25 -7.35 -5.17
C LYS A 51 12.95 -7.14 -5.92
N LEU A 52 12.43 -8.18 -6.55
CA LEU A 52 11.17 -8.19 -7.28
C LEU A 52 10.44 -9.51 -6.98
N LEU A 53 9.13 -9.44 -6.82
CA LEU A 53 8.26 -10.59 -6.68
C LEU A 53 7.36 -10.72 -7.91
N PRO A 54 7.13 -11.94 -8.42
CA PRO A 54 6.10 -12.19 -9.42
C PRO A 54 4.73 -11.73 -8.93
N TYR A 55 3.87 -11.28 -9.84
CA TYR A 55 2.55 -10.73 -9.48
C TYR A 55 1.70 -11.68 -8.62
N ALA A 56 1.75 -12.98 -8.91
CA ALA A 56 1.02 -13.98 -8.11
C ALA A 56 1.51 -14.02 -6.65
N GLN A 57 2.83 -13.99 -6.44
CA GLN A 57 3.41 -13.94 -5.10
C GLN A 57 3.12 -12.61 -4.38
N MET A 58 3.13 -11.49 -5.11
CA MET A 58 2.70 -10.19 -4.56
C MET A 58 1.27 -10.26 -4.02
N LYS A 59 0.34 -10.82 -4.79
CA LYS A 59 -1.06 -11.00 -4.35
C LYS A 59 -1.17 -11.89 -3.11
N GLU A 60 -0.42 -12.99 -3.09
CA GLU A 60 -0.37 -13.90 -1.95
C GLU A 60 0.13 -13.18 -0.69
N LYS A 61 1.27 -12.47 -0.77
CA LYS A 61 1.82 -11.73 0.36
C LYS A 61 0.89 -10.61 0.84
N VAL A 62 0.23 -9.89 -0.06
CA VAL A 62 -0.79 -8.90 0.29
C VAL A 62 -1.99 -9.55 0.99
N ALA A 63 -2.41 -10.75 0.57
CA ALA A 63 -3.50 -11.49 1.20
C ALA A 63 -3.13 -12.02 2.59
N GLU A 64 -1.93 -12.52 2.79
CA GLU A 64 -1.43 -13.05 4.06
C GLU A 64 -1.14 -11.95 5.09
N ALA A 65 -0.64 -10.79 4.66
CA ALA A 65 -0.27 -9.70 5.55
C ALA A 65 -1.48 -9.09 6.25
N HIS A 66 -1.37 -8.79 7.56
CA HIS A 66 -2.40 -8.01 8.25
C HIS A 66 -2.13 -6.50 8.11
N ILE A 67 -0.89 -6.08 7.91
CA ILE A 67 -0.51 -4.71 7.54
C ILE A 67 0.20 -4.76 6.18
N VAL A 68 -0.25 -3.93 5.26
CA VAL A 68 0.41 -3.73 3.97
C VAL A 68 0.92 -2.29 3.91
N ILE A 69 2.23 -2.13 3.69
CA ILE A 69 2.89 -0.84 3.54
C ILE A 69 3.28 -0.68 2.07
N THR A 70 2.84 0.40 1.43
CA THR A 70 3.10 0.64 0.01
C THR A 70 3.68 2.02 -0.25
N HIS A 71 4.32 2.20 -1.41
CA HIS A 71 4.58 3.52 -1.95
C HIS A 71 3.27 4.15 -2.51
N GLY A 72 3.30 5.46 -2.83
CA GLY A 72 2.13 6.21 -3.30
C GLY A 72 1.69 5.93 -4.74
N GLY A 73 2.16 4.84 -5.37
CA GLY A 73 1.72 4.44 -6.71
C GLY A 73 0.35 3.75 -6.66
N PRO A 74 -0.63 4.16 -7.50
CA PRO A 74 -2.01 3.66 -7.44
C PRO A 74 -2.12 2.13 -7.44
N ALA A 75 -1.43 1.46 -8.35
CA ALA A 75 -1.50 0.00 -8.47
C ALA A 75 -1.12 -0.73 -7.18
N SER A 76 -0.18 -0.19 -6.40
CA SER A 76 0.33 -0.84 -5.19
C SER A 76 -0.65 -0.74 -4.02
N PHE A 77 -1.30 0.39 -3.80
CA PHE A 77 -2.24 0.53 -2.68
C PHE A 77 -3.69 0.14 -3.02
N ILE A 78 -4.07 0.12 -4.30
CA ILE A 78 -5.37 -0.41 -4.72
C ILE A 78 -5.46 -1.92 -4.46
N MET A 79 -4.36 -2.67 -4.63
CA MET A 79 -4.35 -4.13 -4.43
C MET A 79 -4.83 -4.55 -3.02
N PRO A 80 -4.32 -4.03 -1.90
CA PRO A 80 -4.88 -4.34 -0.58
C PRO A 80 -6.30 -3.81 -0.40
N LEU A 81 -6.67 -2.65 -0.95
CA LEU A 81 -8.02 -2.11 -0.86
C LEU A 81 -9.07 -3.02 -1.54
N GLN A 82 -8.71 -3.68 -2.64
CA GLN A 82 -9.60 -4.62 -3.35
C GLN A 82 -10.02 -5.82 -2.50
N ILE A 83 -9.21 -6.18 -1.51
CA ILE A 83 -9.50 -7.27 -0.57
C ILE A 83 -9.91 -6.77 0.83
N GLY A 84 -10.28 -5.49 0.93
CA GLY A 84 -10.79 -4.87 2.16
C GLY A 84 -9.72 -4.52 3.20
N LYS A 85 -8.43 -4.47 2.83
CA LYS A 85 -7.35 -4.05 3.71
C LYS A 85 -7.03 -2.59 3.51
N ILE A 86 -6.81 -1.85 4.59
CA ILE A 86 -6.44 -0.43 4.57
C ILE A 86 -4.90 -0.35 4.60
N PRO A 87 -4.23 0.07 3.52
CA PRO A 87 -2.77 0.14 3.50
C PRO A 87 -2.24 1.38 4.22
N ILE A 88 -1.04 1.25 4.77
CA ILE A 88 -0.19 2.40 5.10
C ILE A 88 0.50 2.82 3.80
N VAL A 89 0.37 4.08 3.41
CA VAL A 89 0.90 4.60 2.14
C VAL A 89 1.97 5.65 2.42
N VAL A 90 3.20 5.34 2.01
CA VAL A 90 4.37 6.24 2.12
C VAL A 90 4.70 6.74 0.71
N PRO A 91 4.31 7.95 0.33
CA PRO A 91 4.60 8.44 -1.02
C PRO A 91 6.09 8.74 -1.21
N ARG A 92 6.59 8.47 -2.40
CA ARG A 92 7.91 8.92 -2.86
C ARG A 92 7.91 10.44 -2.99
N GLN A 93 9.03 11.08 -2.63
CA GLN A 93 9.15 12.53 -2.59
C GLN A 93 10.36 13.01 -3.40
N LEU A 94 10.15 14.08 -4.17
CA LEU A 94 11.22 14.70 -4.97
C LEU A 94 12.42 15.15 -4.11
N GLN A 95 12.15 15.72 -2.93
CA GLN A 95 13.19 16.23 -2.03
C GLN A 95 14.20 15.15 -1.57
N PHE A 96 13.83 13.87 -1.65
CA PHE A 96 14.70 12.72 -1.31
C PHE A 96 15.22 12.00 -2.57
N ASN A 97 15.03 12.57 -3.75
CA ASN A 97 15.40 11.97 -5.04
C ASN A 97 14.74 10.59 -5.29
N GLU A 98 13.56 10.37 -4.74
CA GLU A 98 12.80 9.11 -4.83
C GLU A 98 11.87 9.07 -6.05
N HIS A 99 11.60 10.25 -6.62
CA HIS A 99 10.76 10.44 -7.80
C HIS A 99 11.13 11.73 -8.53
N VAL A 100 10.78 11.85 -9.80
CA VAL A 100 11.03 13.04 -10.64
C VAL A 100 10.15 14.25 -10.27
N ASN A 101 9.12 14.04 -9.47
CA ASN A 101 8.17 15.06 -9.00
C ASN A 101 7.45 14.61 -7.71
N ASN A 102 6.55 15.45 -7.18
CA ASN A 102 5.75 15.13 -5.98
C ASN A 102 4.36 14.55 -6.31
N HIS A 103 4.16 14.02 -7.50
CA HIS A 103 2.85 13.51 -7.93
C HIS A 103 2.28 12.43 -6.98
N GLN A 104 3.13 11.55 -6.43
CA GLN A 104 2.68 10.55 -5.45
C GLN A 104 2.19 11.20 -4.14
N VAL A 105 2.82 12.28 -3.69
CA VAL A 105 2.40 13.04 -2.50
C VAL A 105 1.02 13.65 -2.72
N GLU A 106 0.85 14.36 -3.83
CA GLU A 106 -0.39 15.03 -4.20
C GLU A 106 -1.53 14.02 -4.36
N PHE A 107 -1.25 12.92 -5.05
CA PHE A 107 -2.24 11.86 -5.27
C PHE A 107 -2.64 11.16 -3.97
N THR A 108 -1.67 10.78 -3.14
CA THR A 108 -1.93 10.17 -1.82
C THR A 108 -2.78 11.09 -0.94
N LYS A 109 -2.48 12.40 -0.96
CA LYS A 109 -3.25 13.40 -0.21
C LYS A 109 -4.71 13.46 -0.70
N ALA A 110 -4.91 13.56 -2.01
CA ALA A 110 -6.25 13.60 -2.59
C ALA A 110 -7.06 12.33 -2.30
N VAL A 111 -6.43 11.14 -2.32
CA VAL A 111 -7.10 9.88 -1.97
C VAL A 111 -7.45 9.85 -0.48
N ALA A 112 -6.53 10.20 0.40
CA ALA A 112 -6.78 10.22 1.85
C ALA A 112 -7.93 11.18 2.22
N GLU A 113 -7.94 12.39 1.65
CA GLU A 113 -8.98 13.39 1.90
C GLU A 113 -10.36 12.98 1.34
N ARG A 114 -10.39 12.35 0.17
CA ARG A 114 -11.67 11.99 -0.49
C ARG A 114 -12.25 10.67 -0.04
N MET A 115 -11.39 9.68 0.14
CA MET A 115 -11.81 8.30 0.35
C MET A 115 -11.63 7.86 1.80
N GLY A 116 -10.68 8.45 2.54
CA GLY A 116 -10.39 8.08 3.93
C GLY A 116 -10.04 6.60 4.14
N ASN A 117 -9.60 5.91 3.09
CA ASN A 117 -9.39 4.47 3.08
C ASN A 117 -7.92 4.04 3.01
N ILE A 118 -7.01 4.96 3.28
CA ILE A 118 -5.56 4.72 3.39
C ILE A 118 -5.01 5.47 4.61
N ILE A 119 -3.89 5.01 5.16
CA ILE A 119 -3.14 5.71 6.22
C ILE A 119 -1.91 6.36 5.57
N PRO A 120 -1.95 7.66 5.26
CA PRO A 120 -0.85 8.34 4.59
C PRO A 120 0.27 8.71 5.56
N ILE A 121 1.52 8.44 5.21
CA ILE A 121 2.71 8.80 5.98
C ILE A 121 3.62 9.65 5.10
N TYR A 122 3.65 10.95 5.35
CA TYR A 122 4.50 11.89 4.64
C TYR A 122 5.85 12.09 5.34
N ASP A 123 5.86 12.05 6.66
CA ASP A 123 7.06 12.04 7.49
C ASP A 123 7.34 10.62 7.96
N ILE A 124 8.49 10.07 7.54
CA ILE A 124 8.86 8.70 7.82
C ILE A 124 8.99 8.39 9.33
N THR A 125 9.26 9.40 10.14
CA THR A 125 9.37 9.24 11.61
C THR A 125 8.05 8.81 12.25
N GLN A 126 6.92 9.05 11.58
CA GLN A 126 5.59 8.65 12.04
C GLN A 126 5.24 7.18 11.71
N LEU A 127 6.06 6.51 10.89
CA LEU A 127 5.76 5.15 10.43
C LEU A 127 5.66 4.16 11.58
N GLY A 128 6.57 4.23 12.56
CA GLY A 128 6.55 3.34 13.74
C GLY A 128 5.25 3.46 14.53
N ASN A 129 4.78 4.68 14.77
CA ASN A 129 3.50 4.92 15.44
C ASN A 129 2.32 4.40 14.61
N ALA A 130 2.33 4.60 13.31
CA ALA A 130 1.26 4.13 12.44
C ALA A 130 1.15 2.59 12.42
N ILE A 131 2.27 1.89 12.51
CA ILE A 131 2.29 0.42 12.62
C ILE A 131 1.75 -0.02 13.99
N GLN A 132 2.21 0.58 15.09
CA GLN A 132 1.80 0.23 16.45
C GLN A 132 0.31 0.52 16.70
N CYS A 133 -0.20 1.64 16.22
CA CYS A 133 -1.59 2.07 16.37
C CYS A 133 -2.49 1.64 15.19
N TYR A 134 -2.04 0.71 14.34
CA TYR A 134 -2.76 0.34 13.12
C TYR A 134 -4.21 -0.09 13.38
N ALA A 135 -4.45 -0.92 14.41
CA ALA A 135 -5.79 -1.38 14.77
C ALA A 135 -6.72 -0.22 15.19
N GLU A 136 -6.19 0.78 15.89
CA GLU A 136 -6.94 1.98 16.30
C GLU A 136 -7.32 2.83 15.09
N PHE A 137 -6.39 3.03 14.14
CA PHE A 137 -6.67 3.72 12.88
C PHE A 137 -7.78 3.02 12.09
N ILE A 138 -7.70 1.69 11.93
CA ILE A 138 -8.73 0.91 11.24
C ILE A 138 -10.09 1.07 11.91
N SER A 139 -10.16 0.94 13.24
CA SER A 139 -11.41 1.07 13.99
C SER A 139 -12.03 2.46 13.82
N SER A 140 -11.22 3.51 13.85
CA SER A 140 -11.70 4.89 13.66
C SER A 140 -12.22 5.14 12.24
N MET A 141 -11.55 4.58 11.23
CA MET A 141 -11.96 4.68 9.83
C MET A 141 -13.28 3.94 9.56
N GLN A 142 -13.44 2.73 10.11
CA GLN A 142 -14.66 1.93 9.97
C GLN A 142 -15.87 2.58 10.64
N SER A 143 -15.69 3.22 11.79
CA SER A 143 -16.76 3.94 12.48
C SER A 143 -17.26 5.16 11.68
N ASN A 144 -16.46 5.70 10.79
CA ASN A 144 -16.81 6.81 9.90
C ASN A 144 -17.50 6.37 8.59
N GLY A 145 -17.94 5.12 8.49
CA GLY A 145 -18.77 4.63 7.39
C GLY A 145 -18.02 4.27 6.12
N LEU A 146 -16.76 3.86 6.22
CA LEU A 146 -16.00 3.30 5.11
C LEU A 146 -16.60 1.96 4.65
N HIS A 147 -17.60 2.04 3.80
CA HIS A 147 -18.07 0.88 3.04
C HIS A 147 -17.23 0.75 1.76
N THR A 148 -16.60 -0.41 1.58
CA THR A 148 -15.94 -0.72 0.31
C THR A 148 -17.04 -0.81 -0.77
N ASN A 149 -17.00 0.12 -1.72
CA ASN A 149 -17.99 0.19 -2.81
C ASN A 149 -17.71 -0.86 -3.91
N ASN A 150 -16.75 -1.77 -3.69
CA ASN A 150 -16.30 -2.75 -4.68
C ASN A 150 -17.41 -3.71 -5.10
N ALA A 151 -18.24 -4.20 -4.17
CA ALA A 151 -19.33 -5.10 -4.50
C ALA A 151 -20.37 -4.41 -5.38
N GLN A 152 -20.71 -3.16 -5.08
CA GLN A 152 -21.67 -2.36 -5.85
C GLN A 152 -21.09 -1.96 -7.22
N PHE A 153 -19.78 -1.62 -7.28
CA PHE A 153 -19.09 -1.31 -8.53
C PHE A 153 -19.05 -2.53 -9.45
N ASN A 154 -18.64 -3.69 -8.94
CA ASN A 154 -18.59 -4.93 -9.71
C ASN A 154 -19.98 -5.34 -10.21
N SER A 155 -21.00 -5.30 -9.37
CA SER A 155 -22.40 -5.59 -9.78
C SER A 155 -22.91 -4.61 -10.84
N THR A 156 -22.53 -3.34 -10.74
CA THR A 156 -22.92 -2.33 -11.75
C THR A 156 -22.18 -2.57 -13.06
N LEU A 157 -20.90 -2.92 -13.03
CA LEU A 157 -20.08 -3.23 -14.20
C LEU A 157 -20.60 -4.50 -14.91
N GLU A 158 -20.94 -5.56 -14.17
CA GLU A 158 -21.58 -6.77 -14.71
C GLU A 158 -22.87 -6.43 -15.45
N LYS A 159 -23.77 -5.66 -14.85
CA LYS A 159 -25.04 -5.25 -15.47
C LYS A 159 -24.84 -4.41 -16.75
N ILE A 160 -23.79 -3.59 -16.77
CA ILE A 160 -23.43 -2.82 -17.98
C ILE A 160 -22.90 -3.76 -19.08
N ALA A 161 -22.02 -4.68 -18.72
CA ALA A 161 -21.46 -5.65 -19.64
C ALA A 161 -22.57 -6.54 -20.24
N GLU A 162 -23.47 -7.11 -19.43
CA GLU A 162 -24.61 -7.90 -19.89
C GLU A 162 -25.48 -7.12 -20.87
N LYS A 163 -25.82 -5.87 -20.58
CA LYS A 163 -26.61 -5.02 -21.51
C LYS A 163 -25.90 -4.75 -22.83
N MET A 164 -24.57 -4.70 -22.83
CA MET A 164 -23.78 -4.50 -24.06
C MET A 164 -23.74 -5.77 -24.93
N PHE A 165 -23.77 -6.96 -24.32
CA PHE A 165 -23.77 -8.23 -25.05
C PHE A 165 -25.16 -8.62 -25.58
N ILE A 166 -26.23 -8.37 -24.82
CA ILE A 166 -27.63 -8.65 -25.24
C ILE A 166 -28.05 -7.80 -26.43
N ARG A 167 -27.47 -6.61 -26.65
CA ARG A 167 -27.77 -5.75 -27.81
C ARG A 167 -27.15 -6.21 -29.17
N LYS A 168 -26.36 -7.26 -29.19
CA LYS A 168 -25.72 -7.78 -30.39
C LYS A 168 -26.46 -8.96 -31.04
N GLU A 169 -27.55 -9.44 -30.43
CA GLU A 169 -28.35 -10.55 -30.95
C GLU A 169 -29.75 -10.15 -31.45
N ALA A 170 -29.98 -8.86 -31.73
CA ALA A 170 -31.23 -8.34 -32.28
C ALA A 170 -31.03 -7.69 -33.67
#